data_19e0f30c457d4a9e3c20e683e2cc5e6e
#
_entry.id   19e0f30c457d4a9e3c20e683e2cc5e6e
#
_cell.length_a   1.000
_cell.length_b   1.000
_cell.length_c   1.000
_cell.angle_alpha   90.00
_cell.angle_beta   90.00
_cell.angle_gamma   90.00
#
_symmetry.space_group_name_H-M   'P 1'
#
loop_
_entity.id
_entity.type
_entity.pdbx_description
1 polymer ?
#
loop_
_entity_poly.entity_id
_entity_poly.type
_entity_poly.pdbx_seq_one_letter_code
_entity_poly.pdbx_strand_id
1 'polypeptide(L)'
;MHHLLALGDSYTIGEAVAPDQRWVEQWADLIQAEGHAIARPVHVIAQTGWTTDELAQAITLAQPLGAWDLATLLIGVNNQYRGRDVDGFDREFNALLDTAMAAVADRPERVQVLSIPDWGQTPFGAACGRDLIQVSAEIDAYNQAITQRCSARSIALLDVTVLTRRFSADPRMHAEDGLHPSAAMYRLWAEALICTGKFGRL
;
A
#
# COMPACT_ATOMS: atom_id res chain seq x y z
N MET A 1 -6.38 19.94 11.74
CA MET A 1 -6.25 18.48 11.90
C MET A 1 -6.54 17.87 10.55
N HIS A 2 -5.59 17.07 10.02
CA HIS A 2 -5.72 16.47 8.69
C HIS A 2 -6.31 15.07 8.79
N HIS A 3 -7.08 14.66 7.80
CA HIS A 3 -7.72 13.36 7.70
C HIS A 3 -7.04 12.53 6.62
N LEU A 4 -6.61 11.31 6.96
CA LEU A 4 -5.95 10.38 6.08
C LEU A 4 -6.85 9.19 5.79
N LEU A 5 -7.01 8.86 4.49
CA LEU A 5 -7.71 7.68 3.98
C LEU A 5 -6.69 6.67 3.49
N ALA A 6 -6.72 5.44 4.00
CA ALA A 6 -5.86 4.36 3.55
C ALA A 6 -6.68 3.25 2.88
N LEU A 7 -6.42 3.02 1.59
CA LEU A 7 -7.10 2.04 0.74
C LEU A 7 -6.18 0.86 0.44
N GLY A 8 -6.67 -0.37 0.60
CA GLY A 8 -5.83 -1.51 0.28
C GLY A 8 -6.33 -2.88 0.71
N ASP A 9 -5.38 -3.73 1.06
CA ASP A 9 -5.57 -5.12 1.47
C ASP A 9 -4.92 -5.41 2.84
N SER A 10 -4.48 -6.67 3.07
CA SER A 10 -3.81 -7.09 4.31
C SER A 10 -2.57 -6.28 4.65
N TYR A 11 -1.82 -5.81 3.67
CA TYR A 11 -0.66 -4.95 3.91
C TYR A 11 -1.05 -3.56 4.43
N THR A 12 -2.23 -3.08 4.09
CA THR A 12 -2.74 -1.79 4.58
C THR A 12 -3.38 -1.91 5.96
N ILE A 13 -4.17 -2.97 6.22
CA ILE A 13 -4.67 -3.22 7.59
C ILE A 13 -3.58 -3.61 8.57
N GLY A 14 -2.38 -3.96 8.09
CA GLY A 14 -1.27 -4.44 8.91
C GLY A 14 -1.59 -5.79 9.53
N GLU A 15 -1.84 -6.80 8.68
CA GLU A 15 -2.05 -8.17 9.14
C GLU A 15 -0.87 -8.62 10.02
N ALA A 16 -1.18 -9.37 11.08
CA ALA A 16 -0.22 -9.91 12.03
C ALA A 16 0.60 -8.90 12.87
N VAL A 17 0.23 -7.59 12.85
CA VAL A 17 0.79 -6.59 13.77
C VAL A 17 -0.31 -5.85 14.53
N ALA A 18 0.03 -5.26 15.68
CA ALA A 18 -0.91 -4.43 16.45
C ALA A 18 -1.33 -3.18 15.64
N PRO A 19 -2.54 -2.63 15.89
CA PRO A 19 -3.05 -1.49 15.11
C PRO A 19 -2.12 -0.28 15.07
N ASP A 20 -1.45 0.07 16.18
CA ASP A 20 -0.50 1.17 16.29
C ASP A 20 0.84 0.89 15.60
N GLN A 21 1.10 -0.36 15.22
CA GLN A 21 2.30 -0.80 14.51
C GLN A 21 2.14 -0.86 12.99
N ARG A 22 0.95 -0.60 12.46
CA ARG A 22 0.70 -0.53 11.02
C ARG A 22 1.49 0.62 10.40
N TRP A 23 1.94 0.47 9.16
CA TRP A 23 2.69 1.53 8.50
C TRP A 23 1.90 2.85 8.39
N VAL A 24 0.58 2.79 8.20
CA VAL A 24 -0.30 3.97 8.11
C VAL A 24 -0.33 4.76 9.42
N GLU A 25 -0.37 4.08 10.57
CA GLU A 25 -0.35 4.71 11.89
C GLU A 25 1.03 5.26 12.22
N GLN A 26 2.09 4.48 11.95
CA GLN A 26 3.47 4.92 12.13
C GLN A 26 3.81 6.13 11.23
N TRP A 27 3.31 6.13 9.99
CA TRP A 27 3.48 7.27 9.08
C TRP A 27 2.77 8.51 9.59
N ALA A 28 1.53 8.36 10.07
CA ALA A 28 0.81 9.46 10.67
C ALA A 28 1.48 10.01 11.94
N ASP A 29 2.18 9.16 12.75
CA ASP A 29 3.02 9.62 13.87
C ASP A 29 4.20 10.46 13.39
N LEU A 30 4.84 10.05 12.29
CA LEU A 30 5.94 10.81 11.70
C LEU A 30 5.49 12.16 11.15
N ILE A 31 4.34 12.22 10.44
CA ILE A 31 3.74 13.46 9.98
C ILE A 31 3.43 14.39 11.16
N GLN A 32 2.93 13.83 12.26
CA GLN A 32 2.64 14.62 13.46
C GLN A 32 3.92 15.14 14.12
N ALA A 33 5.00 14.37 14.11
CA ALA A 33 6.30 14.82 14.62
C ALA A 33 6.88 15.99 13.80
N GLU A 34 6.49 16.13 12.52
CA GLU A 34 6.84 17.27 11.66
C GLU A 34 5.90 18.50 11.86
N GLY A 35 4.95 18.42 12.80
CA GLY A 35 4.08 19.54 13.15
C GLY A 35 2.69 19.52 12.50
N HIS A 36 2.34 18.48 11.75
CA HIS A 36 1.04 18.35 11.10
C HIS A 36 0.11 17.40 11.88
N ALA A 37 -0.90 17.91 12.55
CA ALA A 37 -1.83 17.10 13.33
C ALA A 37 -2.69 16.21 12.42
N ILE A 38 -2.60 14.88 12.58
CA ILE A 38 -3.41 13.86 11.88
C ILE A 38 -4.52 13.35 12.82
N ALA A 39 -5.75 13.25 12.28
CA ALA A 39 -6.88 12.65 12.99
C ALA A 39 -6.64 11.12 13.20
N ARG A 40 -6.98 10.64 14.40
CA ARG A 40 -6.78 9.23 14.77
C ARG A 40 -8.09 8.56 15.20
N PRO A 41 -8.23 7.26 14.97
CA PRO A 41 -7.36 6.41 14.14
C PRO A 41 -7.38 6.84 12.66
N VAL A 42 -6.37 6.46 11.89
CA VAL A 42 -6.39 6.62 10.43
C VAL A 42 -7.59 5.88 9.86
N HIS A 43 -8.31 6.49 8.91
CA HIS A 43 -9.44 5.82 8.28
C HIS A 43 -8.95 4.79 7.25
N VAL A 44 -9.26 3.51 7.48
CA VAL A 44 -8.79 2.40 6.66
C VAL A 44 -9.97 1.71 5.99
N ILE A 45 -9.93 1.58 4.66
CA ILE A 45 -10.81 0.71 3.88
C ILE A 45 -9.90 -0.35 3.25
N ALA A 46 -9.73 -1.46 3.96
CA ALA A 46 -8.86 -2.55 3.55
C ALA A 46 -9.24 -3.83 4.29
N GLN A 47 -9.02 -4.98 3.67
CA GLN A 47 -9.23 -6.29 4.27
C GLN A 47 -8.27 -7.31 3.69
N THR A 48 -7.91 -8.31 4.50
CA THR A 48 -7.09 -9.46 4.10
C THR A 48 -7.70 -10.17 2.89
N GLY A 49 -6.86 -10.41 1.90
CA GLY A 49 -7.23 -11.16 0.71
C GLY A 49 -7.88 -10.34 -0.41
N TRP A 50 -8.22 -9.07 -0.18
CA TRP A 50 -8.89 -8.27 -1.21
C TRP A 50 -8.05 -8.07 -2.47
N THR A 51 -8.75 -8.24 -3.59
CA THR A 51 -8.32 -7.85 -4.93
C THR A 51 -8.85 -6.46 -5.25
N THR A 52 -8.45 -5.90 -6.39
CA THR A 52 -8.86 -4.57 -6.84
C THR A 52 -10.37 -4.38 -6.94
N ASP A 53 -11.10 -5.37 -7.45
CA ASP A 53 -12.57 -5.35 -7.57
C ASP A 53 -13.27 -5.45 -6.19
N GLU A 54 -12.73 -6.26 -5.27
CA GLU A 54 -13.25 -6.38 -3.90
C GLU A 54 -13.05 -5.06 -3.12
N LEU A 55 -11.90 -4.40 -3.26
CA LEU A 55 -11.68 -3.06 -2.71
C LEU A 55 -12.63 -2.02 -3.33
N ALA A 56 -12.83 -2.04 -4.65
CA ALA A 56 -13.77 -1.12 -5.33
C ALA A 56 -15.21 -1.31 -4.83
N GLN A 57 -15.63 -2.55 -4.60
CA GLN A 57 -16.93 -2.84 -4.01
C GLN A 57 -17.05 -2.28 -2.59
N ALA A 58 -16.05 -2.48 -1.75
CA ALA A 58 -16.03 -1.96 -0.38
C ALA A 58 -16.10 -0.43 -0.34
N ILE A 59 -15.35 0.25 -1.22
CA ILE A 59 -15.41 1.70 -1.39
C ILE A 59 -16.83 2.14 -1.80
N THR A 60 -17.47 1.42 -2.71
CA THR A 60 -18.83 1.73 -3.15
C THR A 60 -19.83 1.63 -1.99
N LEU A 61 -19.69 0.64 -1.13
CA LEU A 61 -20.52 0.47 0.07
C LEU A 61 -20.27 1.53 1.15
N ALA A 62 -19.06 2.11 1.18
CA ALA A 62 -18.67 3.16 2.11
C ALA A 62 -19.06 4.58 1.63
N GLN A 63 -19.67 4.73 0.46
CA GLN A 63 -20.06 6.05 -0.07
C GLN A 63 -21.13 6.74 0.79
N PRO A 64 -21.08 8.10 0.92
CA PRO A 64 -20.04 8.99 0.36
C PRO A 64 -18.73 8.92 1.15
N LEU A 65 -17.59 8.83 0.46
CA LEU A 65 -16.26 8.79 1.12
C LEU A 65 -15.92 10.07 1.87
N GLY A 66 -16.57 11.18 1.54
CA GLY A 66 -16.22 12.50 2.09
C GLY A 66 -14.96 13.09 1.41
N ALA A 67 -14.41 14.15 2.05
CA ALA A 67 -13.21 14.82 1.59
C ALA A 67 -12.05 14.52 2.56
N TRP A 68 -10.88 14.23 1.99
CA TRP A 68 -9.68 13.83 2.72
C TRP A 68 -8.52 14.77 2.41
N ASP A 69 -7.61 14.92 3.36
CA ASP A 69 -6.40 15.70 3.17
C ASP A 69 -5.30 14.89 2.50
N LEU A 70 -5.27 13.60 2.78
CA LEU A 70 -4.33 12.63 2.20
C LEU A 70 -5.06 11.33 1.87
N ALA A 71 -4.64 10.65 0.81
CA ALA A 71 -5.09 9.30 0.48
C ALA A 71 -3.91 8.40 0.13
N THR A 72 -3.99 7.13 0.51
CA THR A 72 -3.01 6.12 0.10
C THR A 72 -3.69 4.97 -0.62
N LEU A 73 -2.95 4.31 -1.53
CA LEU A 73 -3.41 3.11 -2.23
C LEU A 73 -2.29 2.07 -2.29
N LEU A 74 -2.54 0.91 -1.71
CA LEU A 74 -1.70 -0.29 -1.82
C LEU A 74 -2.61 -1.49 -2.05
N ILE A 75 -2.65 -2.03 -3.27
CA ILE A 75 -3.53 -3.14 -3.67
C ILE A 75 -2.93 -3.87 -4.87
N GLY A 76 -3.24 -5.15 -5.02
CA GLY A 76 -2.93 -5.93 -6.21
C GLY A 76 -2.17 -7.22 -5.95
N VAL A 77 -1.59 -7.42 -4.76
CA VAL A 77 -0.90 -8.66 -4.43
C VAL A 77 -1.82 -9.87 -4.58
N ASN A 78 -3.09 -9.73 -4.16
CA ASN A 78 -4.06 -10.82 -4.26
C ASN A 78 -4.54 -11.06 -5.70
N ASN A 79 -4.53 -10.04 -6.57
CA ASN A 79 -4.75 -10.23 -8.00
C ASN A 79 -3.64 -11.14 -8.59
N GLN A 80 -2.37 -10.82 -8.32
CA GLN A 80 -1.22 -11.63 -8.74
C GLN A 80 -1.27 -13.04 -8.11
N TYR A 81 -1.49 -13.13 -6.80
CA TYR A 81 -1.53 -14.42 -6.09
C TYR A 81 -2.60 -15.37 -6.65
N ARG A 82 -3.75 -14.83 -7.07
CA ARG A 82 -4.85 -15.57 -7.71
C ARG A 82 -4.67 -15.76 -9.21
N GLY A 83 -3.54 -15.33 -9.80
CA GLY A 83 -3.22 -15.52 -11.21
C GLY A 83 -4.07 -14.70 -12.16
N ARG A 84 -4.57 -13.53 -11.74
CA ARG A 84 -5.29 -12.61 -12.62
C ARG A 84 -4.33 -11.96 -13.62
N ASP A 85 -4.83 -11.58 -14.77
CA ASP A 85 -4.01 -10.94 -15.80
C ASP A 85 -3.68 -9.47 -15.45
N VAL A 86 -2.50 -9.01 -15.90
CA VAL A 86 -2.00 -7.65 -15.63
C VAL A 86 -2.87 -6.58 -16.29
N ASP A 87 -3.42 -6.85 -17.48
CA ASP A 87 -4.24 -5.86 -18.19
C ASP A 87 -5.57 -5.61 -17.48
N GLY A 88 -6.17 -6.67 -16.92
CA GLY A 88 -7.34 -6.57 -16.03
C GLY A 88 -7.04 -5.76 -14.79
N PHE A 89 -5.96 -6.11 -14.11
CA PHE A 89 -5.46 -5.38 -12.96
C PHE A 89 -5.22 -3.90 -13.26
N ASP A 90 -4.53 -3.58 -14.36
CA ASP A 90 -4.20 -2.20 -14.74
C ASP A 90 -5.45 -1.33 -14.89
N ARG A 91 -6.52 -1.86 -15.52
CA ARG A 91 -7.80 -1.14 -15.66
C ARG A 91 -8.47 -0.90 -14.30
N GLU A 92 -8.53 -1.93 -13.46
CA GLU A 92 -9.15 -1.84 -12.13
C GLU A 92 -8.35 -0.92 -11.19
N PHE A 93 -7.02 -1.04 -11.19
CA PHE A 93 -6.13 -0.18 -10.42
C PHE A 93 -6.26 1.29 -10.85
N ASN A 94 -6.36 1.54 -12.15
CA ASN A 94 -6.58 2.89 -12.67
C ASN A 94 -7.88 3.52 -12.14
N ALA A 95 -8.97 2.76 -12.05
CA ALA A 95 -10.24 3.25 -11.50
C ALA A 95 -10.15 3.53 -9.98
N LEU A 96 -9.41 2.69 -9.24
CA LEU A 96 -9.14 2.92 -7.82
C LEU A 96 -8.28 4.17 -7.60
N LEU A 97 -7.31 4.41 -8.49
CA LEU A 97 -6.48 5.61 -8.46
C LEU A 97 -7.30 6.87 -8.73
N ASP A 98 -8.27 6.82 -9.68
CA ASP A 98 -9.22 7.91 -9.90
C ASP A 98 -10.08 8.17 -8.64
N THR A 99 -10.47 7.11 -7.92
CA THR A 99 -11.21 7.23 -6.65
C THR A 99 -10.37 7.88 -5.57
N ALA A 100 -9.09 7.49 -5.42
CA ALA A 100 -8.18 8.11 -4.46
C ALA A 100 -7.92 9.59 -4.78
N MET A 101 -7.79 9.94 -6.07
CA MET A 101 -7.66 11.32 -6.54
C MET A 101 -8.89 12.16 -6.20
N ALA A 102 -10.09 11.65 -6.50
CA ALA A 102 -11.34 12.34 -6.19
C ALA A 102 -11.50 12.60 -4.68
N ALA A 103 -11.09 11.66 -3.83
CA ALA A 103 -11.14 11.80 -2.37
C ALA A 103 -10.31 12.98 -1.85
N VAL A 104 -9.26 13.38 -2.56
CA VAL A 104 -8.38 14.51 -2.21
C VAL A 104 -8.58 15.74 -3.12
N ALA A 105 -9.74 15.87 -3.77
CA ALA A 105 -10.09 16.96 -4.67
C ALA A 105 -9.12 17.08 -5.86
N ASP A 106 -8.77 15.96 -6.48
CA ASP A 106 -7.91 15.82 -7.67
C ASP A 106 -6.51 16.44 -7.50
N ARG A 107 -5.95 16.36 -6.27
CA ARG A 107 -4.60 16.84 -5.95
C ARG A 107 -3.62 15.67 -5.90
N PRO A 108 -2.84 15.42 -6.97
CA PRO A 108 -1.94 14.27 -7.04
C PRO A 108 -0.86 14.27 -5.94
N GLU A 109 -0.42 15.45 -5.49
CA GLU A 109 0.54 15.59 -4.40
C GLU A 109 0.00 15.13 -3.03
N ARG A 110 -1.31 14.85 -2.93
CA ARG A 110 -1.99 14.34 -1.73
C ARG A 110 -2.33 12.85 -1.83
N VAL A 111 -1.97 12.21 -2.92
CA VAL A 111 -2.09 10.76 -3.09
C VAL A 111 -0.70 10.13 -2.98
N GLN A 112 -0.60 9.09 -2.18
CA GLN A 112 0.60 8.28 -2.06
C GLN A 112 0.27 6.83 -2.43
N VAL A 113 0.93 6.30 -3.44
CA VAL A 113 0.84 4.90 -3.82
C VAL A 113 2.04 4.13 -3.30
N LEU A 114 1.82 2.87 -2.91
CA LEU A 114 2.88 1.93 -2.60
C LEU A 114 2.86 0.80 -3.62
N SER A 115 4.05 0.32 -4.03
CA SER A 115 4.18 -0.86 -4.88
C SER A 115 3.76 -2.13 -4.13
N ILE A 116 3.50 -3.22 -4.86
CA ILE A 116 3.22 -4.54 -4.27
C ILE A 116 4.52 -5.11 -3.70
N PRO A 117 4.57 -5.52 -2.41
CA PRO A 117 5.73 -6.19 -1.85
C PRO A 117 5.97 -7.57 -2.48
N ASP A 118 7.23 -7.99 -2.60
CA ASP A 118 7.57 -9.31 -3.13
C ASP A 118 7.43 -10.39 -2.05
N TRP A 119 6.25 -10.96 -1.96
CA TRP A 119 5.96 -12.04 -1.01
C TRP A 119 6.75 -13.34 -1.32
N GLY A 120 7.23 -13.52 -2.56
CA GLY A 120 8.08 -14.64 -2.93
C GLY A 120 9.40 -14.67 -2.16
N GLN A 121 9.86 -13.53 -1.65
CA GLN A 121 11.09 -13.38 -0.86
C GLN A 121 10.89 -13.61 0.64
N THR A 122 9.69 -14.02 1.07
CA THR A 122 9.35 -14.23 2.47
C THR A 122 9.52 -15.71 2.88
N PRO A 123 9.58 -16.03 4.19
CA PRO A 123 9.54 -17.42 4.67
C PRO A 123 8.34 -18.21 4.14
N PHE A 124 7.16 -17.57 4.07
CA PHE A 124 5.96 -18.16 3.47
C PHE A 124 6.19 -18.50 1.98
N GLY A 125 6.76 -17.57 1.21
CA GLY A 125 7.09 -17.79 -0.19
C GLY A 125 8.01 -19.00 -0.37
N ALA A 126 9.07 -19.08 0.43
CA ALA A 126 10.01 -20.20 0.39
C ALA A 126 9.35 -21.56 0.68
N ALA A 127 8.27 -21.59 1.46
CA ALA A 127 7.54 -22.80 1.85
C ALA A 127 6.35 -23.13 0.93
N CYS A 128 5.89 -22.21 0.06
CA CYS A 128 4.62 -22.35 -0.65
C CYS A 128 4.69 -23.27 -1.89
N GLY A 129 5.88 -23.71 -2.32
CA GLY A 129 6.07 -24.61 -3.46
C GLY A 129 5.87 -24.00 -4.84
N ARG A 130 5.74 -22.65 -4.94
CA ARG A 130 5.69 -21.96 -6.23
C ARG A 130 7.08 -21.66 -6.78
N ASP A 131 7.17 -21.43 -8.08
CA ASP A 131 8.38 -20.89 -8.71
C ASP A 131 8.54 -19.41 -8.29
N LEU A 132 9.49 -19.15 -7.38
CA LEU A 132 9.72 -17.82 -6.81
C LEU A 132 10.30 -16.82 -7.83
N ILE A 133 11.00 -17.33 -8.87
CA ILE A 133 11.48 -16.48 -9.96
C ILE A 133 10.29 -15.95 -10.77
N GLN A 134 9.34 -16.85 -11.06
CA GLN A 134 8.11 -16.48 -11.74
C GLN A 134 7.28 -15.51 -10.89
N VAL A 135 7.11 -15.78 -9.60
CA VAL A 135 6.38 -14.87 -8.67
C VAL A 135 6.99 -13.48 -8.67
N SER A 136 8.32 -13.36 -8.53
CA SER A 136 8.99 -12.05 -8.57
C SER A 136 8.81 -11.34 -9.90
N ALA A 137 8.87 -12.05 -11.03
CA ALA A 137 8.65 -11.48 -12.36
C ALA A 137 7.20 -11.00 -12.56
N GLU A 138 6.21 -11.74 -12.06
CA GLU A 138 4.80 -11.35 -12.09
C GLU A 138 4.57 -10.09 -11.25
N ILE A 139 5.12 -10.01 -10.03
CA ILE A 139 5.05 -8.82 -9.18
C ILE A 139 5.69 -7.61 -9.86
N ASP A 140 6.85 -7.79 -10.53
CA ASP A 140 7.50 -6.73 -11.28
C ASP A 140 6.60 -6.20 -12.43
N ALA A 141 5.88 -7.09 -13.13
CA ALA A 141 4.93 -6.69 -14.18
C ALA A 141 3.76 -5.86 -13.63
N TYR A 142 3.19 -6.27 -12.49
CA TYR A 142 2.15 -5.49 -11.80
C TYR A 142 2.68 -4.13 -11.34
N ASN A 143 3.86 -4.10 -10.73
CA ASN A 143 4.49 -2.86 -10.26
C ASN A 143 4.88 -1.93 -11.41
N GLN A 144 5.20 -2.46 -12.58
CA GLN A 144 5.39 -1.68 -13.79
C GLN A 144 4.10 -0.97 -14.22
N ALA A 145 2.96 -1.65 -14.20
CA ALA A 145 1.65 -1.03 -14.48
C ALA A 145 1.35 0.08 -13.46
N ILE A 146 1.52 -0.16 -12.17
CA ILE A 146 1.38 0.84 -11.10
C ILE A 146 2.26 2.07 -11.39
N THR A 147 3.54 1.85 -11.70
CA THR A 147 4.52 2.91 -11.98
C THR A 147 4.08 3.77 -13.17
N GLN A 148 3.60 3.15 -14.24
CA GLN A 148 3.13 3.88 -15.43
C GLN A 148 1.92 4.75 -15.10
N ARG A 149 0.95 4.24 -14.33
CA ARG A 149 -0.25 5.00 -13.93
C ARG A 149 0.09 6.16 -13.00
N CYS A 150 0.97 5.95 -12.03
CA CYS A 150 1.42 7.01 -11.12
C CYS A 150 2.20 8.10 -11.88
N SER A 151 3.13 7.71 -12.74
CA SER A 151 3.94 8.66 -13.53
C SER A 151 3.07 9.52 -14.44
N ALA A 152 2.07 8.93 -15.13
CA ALA A 152 1.16 9.64 -16.00
C ALA A 152 0.33 10.71 -15.29
N ARG A 153 0.15 10.61 -13.97
CA ARG A 153 -0.65 11.51 -13.13
C ARG A 153 0.18 12.35 -12.16
N SER A 154 1.51 12.25 -12.20
CA SER A 154 2.43 12.91 -11.25
C SER A 154 2.15 12.54 -9.77
N ILE A 155 1.64 11.32 -9.53
CA ILE A 155 1.39 10.76 -8.22
C ILE A 155 2.68 10.15 -7.67
N ALA A 156 2.97 10.38 -6.40
CA ALA A 156 4.13 9.79 -5.74
C ALA A 156 3.94 8.28 -5.53
N LEU A 157 4.97 7.50 -5.89
CA LEU A 157 5.04 6.05 -5.67
C LEU A 157 6.21 5.74 -4.75
N LEU A 158 5.94 5.03 -3.65
CA LEU A 158 6.98 4.39 -2.85
C LEU A 158 7.16 2.95 -3.30
N ASP A 159 8.37 2.61 -3.74
CA ASP A 159 8.73 1.23 -4.08
C ASP A 159 9.09 0.43 -2.82
N VAL A 160 8.10 -0.20 -2.22
CA VAL A 160 8.30 -1.10 -1.06
C VAL A 160 8.83 -2.47 -1.48
N THR A 161 8.75 -2.84 -2.76
CA THR A 161 9.30 -4.09 -3.30
C THR A 161 10.80 -4.14 -3.09
N VAL A 162 11.50 -3.03 -3.35
CA VAL A 162 12.94 -2.92 -3.10
C VAL A 162 13.27 -3.12 -1.63
N LEU A 163 12.46 -2.57 -0.72
CA LEU A 163 12.66 -2.73 0.73
C LEU A 163 12.46 -4.19 1.16
N THR A 164 11.37 -4.82 0.70
CA THR A 164 11.09 -6.23 1.04
C THR A 164 12.17 -7.17 0.52
N ARG A 165 12.64 -6.99 -0.71
CA ARG A 165 13.73 -7.77 -1.28
C ARG A 165 15.05 -7.56 -0.54
N ARG A 166 15.37 -6.31 -0.19
CA ARG A 166 16.60 -5.96 0.53
C ARG A 166 16.70 -6.61 1.90
N PHE A 167 15.60 -6.71 2.61
CA PHE A 167 15.55 -7.18 3.99
C PHE A 167 14.95 -8.58 4.13
N SER A 168 14.75 -9.30 3.02
CA SER A 168 14.12 -10.63 2.99
C SER A 168 14.80 -11.67 3.90
N ALA A 169 16.12 -11.59 4.05
CA ALA A 169 16.90 -12.51 4.88
C ALA A 169 16.88 -12.17 6.39
N ASP A 170 16.38 -10.99 6.77
CA ASP A 170 16.31 -10.60 8.18
C ASP A 170 14.96 -11.05 8.80
N PRO A 171 14.96 -12.06 9.70
CA PRO A 171 13.72 -12.57 10.28
C PRO A 171 12.94 -11.54 11.11
N ARG A 172 13.58 -10.47 11.55
CA ARG A 172 12.91 -9.37 12.28
C ARG A 172 12.01 -8.54 11.39
N MET A 173 12.14 -8.65 10.07
CA MET A 173 11.36 -7.87 9.09
C MET A 173 10.06 -8.56 8.68
N HIS A 174 9.84 -9.80 9.11
CA HIS A 174 8.63 -10.56 8.88
C HIS A 174 7.80 -10.67 10.15
N ALA A 175 6.50 -10.65 10.03
CA ALA A 175 5.57 -10.96 11.10
C ALA A 175 5.61 -12.47 11.43
N GLU A 176 4.89 -12.89 12.48
CA GLU A 176 4.89 -14.29 12.94
C GLU A 176 4.34 -15.28 11.89
N ASP A 177 3.50 -14.82 10.97
CA ASP A 177 2.95 -15.63 9.87
C ASP A 177 3.98 -15.91 8.75
N GLY A 178 5.15 -15.27 8.82
CA GLY A 178 6.22 -15.40 7.83
C GLY A 178 5.89 -14.83 6.45
N LEU A 179 4.78 -14.12 6.30
CA LEU A 179 4.30 -13.53 5.04
C LEU A 179 4.29 -11.99 5.11
N HIS A 180 3.58 -11.46 6.10
CA HIS A 180 3.37 -10.02 6.22
C HIS A 180 4.59 -9.32 6.83
N PRO A 181 4.76 -8.01 6.56
CA PRO A 181 5.79 -7.21 7.19
C PRO A 181 5.62 -7.12 8.71
N SER A 182 6.72 -7.19 9.44
CA SER A 182 6.72 -6.87 10.88
C SER A 182 6.51 -5.37 11.12
N ALA A 183 6.29 -5.00 12.39
CA ALA A 183 6.28 -3.61 12.81
C ALA A 183 7.56 -2.85 12.42
N ALA A 184 8.72 -3.52 12.45
CA ALA A 184 10.00 -2.94 12.04
C ALA A 184 10.07 -2.65 10.54
N MET A 185 9.59 -3.57 9.69
CA MET A 185 9.50 -3.35 8.24
C MET A 185 8.50 -2.23 7.93
N TYR A 186 7.33 -2.22 8.57
CA TYR A 186 6.35 -1.13 8.42
C TYR A 186 6.90 0.22 8.86
N ARG A 187 7.81 0.25 9.85
CA ARG A 187 8.51 1.48 10.23
C ARG A 187 9.41 2.00 9.12
N LEU A 188 10.15 1.11 8.43
CA LEU A 188 10.97 1.50 7.28
C LEU A 188 10.11 2.06 6.13
N TRP A 189 8.92 1.49 5.88
CA TRP A 189 7.99 2.04 4.89
C TRP A 189 7.53 3.44 5.27
N ALA A 190 7.13 3.64 6.53
CA ALA A 190 6.68 4.94 7.04
C ALA A 190 7.78 6.01 6.95
N GLU A 191 9.03 5.67 7.31
CA GLU A 191 10.18 6.56 7.20
C GLU A 191 10.51 6.89 5.72
N ALA A 192 10.43 5.92 4.83
CA ALA A 192 10.62 6.17 3.40
C ALA A 192 9.53 7.08 2.83
N LEU A 193 8.26 6.94 3.28
CA LEU A 193 7.15 7.82 2.89
C LEU A 193 7.39 9.28 3.31
N ILE A 194 7.92 9.54 4.50
CA ILE A 194 8.27 10.90 4.94
C ILE A 194 9.34 11.50 4.02
N CYS A 195 10.35 10.70 3.63
CA CYS A 195 11.42 11.18 2.75
C CYS A 195 10.95 11.46 1.31
N THR A 196 9.93 10.74 0.83
CA THR A 196 9.38 10.90 -0.54
C THR A 196 8.26 11.92 -0.60
N GLY A 197 7.56 12.13 0.51
CA GLY A 197 6.38 12.98 0.58
C GLY A 197 6.73 14.46 0.61
N LYS A 198 6.17 15.23 -0.32
CA LYS A 198 6.19 16.70 -0.29
C LYS A 198 5.10 17.23 0.63
N PHE A 199 5.04 16.74 1.89
CA PHE A 199 4.03 17.15 2.88
C PHE A 199 4.18 18.61 3.37
N GLY A 200 5.22 19.32 2.95
CA GLY A 200 5.48 20.71 3.33
C GLY A 200 4.43 21.73 2.87
N ARG A 201 3.25 21.30 2.41
CA ARG A 201 2.09 22.16 2.04
C ARG A 201 0.74 21.51 2.41
N LEU A 202 0.70 20.74 3.52
CA LEU A 202 -0.57 20.36 4.15
C LEU A 202 -1.27 21.58 4.75
#